data_454bc0c54cedd815c2715c0e3c29deb3
#
_entry.id   454bc0c54cedd815c2715c0e3c29deb3
#
_cell.length_a   1.000
_cell.length_b   1.000
_cell.length_c   1.000
_cell.angle_alpha   90.00
_cell.angle_beta   90.00
_cell.angle_gamma   90.00
#
_symmetry.space_group_name_H-M   'P 1'
#
loop_
_entity.id
_entity.type
_entity.pdbx_description
1 polymer ?
#
loop_
_entity_poly.entity_id
_entity_poly.type
_entity_poly.pdbx_seq_one_letter_code
_entity_poly.pdbx_strand_id
1 'polypeptide(L)'
;MTFAETFTEKGQYYASKIQQNKYMQAISNGLMSLLPIMIIGAFSTLLSSMQIDVYQSMIAPFRDIIALPAQFTTNALAIYAAFSIAYKLAGLYGKEGLIPGFVSLFSFLVLTPISVFEDGELVINALTFDWLGARGLFAAMIVGVLTARLYVFFVDKNLVITMPEGVPPTIAKTFSGLVPAVLVAVLFTITAGLWKMTEFGSFHQFVYTILQIPLQSLGGSIWSICIALLIMQLLWVFGIHGAIVVLAVIRPIMTALDLENLAAYQAGEPMPNLVTGSFWSIYANFSAMLGLVVVLLFLSKSKQFKIIGKLGAPGALFGIHEPLIFGLPIVMNPILAIPYILSPVVCVVIGYILTITNILPIPIGMQVPFGAPIVLSGILQGSWKLGVAQLLMIPLCALIYYPFVRILDKKNAEQELAQETQEKAAEQSMDRVIS
;
A
#
# COMPACT_ATOMS: atom_id res chain seq x y z
N MET A 1 -27.73 -24.62 4.89
CA MET A 1 -26.58 -23.68 5.00
C MET A 1 -26.75 -22.85 6.25
N THR A 2 -25.76 -22.84 7.10
CA THR A 2 -25.75 -21.95 8.26
C THR A 2 -25.52 -20.48 7.81
N PHE A 3 -25.93 -19.52 8.62
CA PHE A 3 -25.68 -18.08 8.34
C PHE A 3 -24.18 -17.82 8.02
N ALA A 4 -23.29 -18.50 8.74
CA ALA A 4 -21.85 -18.40 8.53
C ALA A 4 -21.40 -18.89 7.14
N GLU A 5 -21.93 -20.02 6.68
CA GLU A 5 -21.62 -20.56 5.34
C GLU A 5 -22.08 -19.59 4.23
N THR A 6 -23.31 -19.09 4.32
CA THR A 6 -23.86 -18.13 3.35
C THR A 6 -23.07 -16.81 3.34
N PHE A 7 -22.64 -16.32 4.52
CA PHE A 7 -21.84 -15.10 4.63
C PHE A 7 -20.44 -15.31 4.04
N THR A 8 -19.81 -16.46 4.31
CA THR A 8 -18.50 -16.82 3.76
C THR A 8 -18.54 -16.93 2.23
N GLU A 9 -19.52 -17.63 1.66
CA GLU A 9 -19.66 -17.74 0.21
C GLU A 9 -19.88 -16.40 -0.48
N LYS A 10 -20.80 -15.57 0.03
CA LYS A 10 -21.01 -14.21 -0.50
C LYS A 10 -19.78 -13.33 -0.33
N GLY A 11 -19.14 -13.38 0.83
CA GLY A 11 -17.91 -12.67 1.10
C GLY A 11 -16.80 -13.06 0.13
N GLN A 12 -16.58 -14.35 -0.10
CA GLN A 12 -15.62 -14.87 -1.08
C GLN A 12 -15.96 -14.43 -2.51
N TYR A 13 -17.22 -14.45 -2.89
CA TYR A 13 -17.68 -14.00 -4.21
C TYR A 13 -17.35 -12.51 -4.43
N TYR A 14 -17.70 -11.61 -3.51
CA TYR A 14 -17.40 -10.18 -3.66
C TYR A 14 -15.91 -9.88 -3.56
N ALA A 15 -15.21 -10.56 -2.66
CA ALA A 15 -13.76 -10.40 -2.52
C ALA A 15 -13.03 -10.84 -3.80
N SER A 16 -13.40 -11.99 -4.38
CA SER A 16 -12.82 -12.47 -5.65
C SER A 16 -13.12 -11.50 -6.80
N LYS A 17 -14.31 -10.91 -6.84
CA LYS A 17 -14.70 -9.93 -7.84
C LYS A 17 -13.86 -8.65 -7.76
N ILE A 18 -13.56 -8.18 -6.54
CA ILE A 18 -12.66 -7.04 -6.33
C ILE A 18 -11.22 -7.42 -6.73
N GLN A 19 -10.72 -8.57 -6.27
CA GLN A 19 -9.37 -9.04 -6.60
C GLN A 19 -9.15 -9.26 -8.10
N GLN A 20 -10.16 -9.74 -8.81
CA GLN A 20 -10.10 -10.00 -10.26
C GLN A 20 -10.39 -8.76 -11.10
N ASN A 21 -10.76 -7.63 -10.50
CA ASN A 21 -11.01 -6.40 -11.23
C ASN A 21 -9.70 -5.86 -11.84
N LYS A 22 -9.60 -5.91 -13.17
CA LYS A 22 -8.41 -5.52 -13.92
C LYS A 22 -7.98 -4.08 -13.67
N TYR A 23 -8.93 -3.17 -13.45
CA TYR A 23 -8.64 -1.75 -13.20
C TYR A 23 -8.00 -1.56 -11.83
N MET A 24 -8.58 -2.18 -10.79
CA MET A 24 -8.01 -2.15 -9.45
C MET A 24 -6.62 -2.79 -9.40
N GLN A 25 -6.46 -3.94 -10.06
CA GLN A 25 -5.16 -4.61 -10.18
C GLN A 25 -4.14 -3.72 -10.90
N ALA A 26 -4.51 -3.07 -12.00
CA ALA A 26 -3.61 -2.21 -12.75
C ALA A 26 -3.15 -1.01 -11.94
N ILE A 27 -4.06 -0.34 -11.22
CA ILE A 27 -3.74 0.80 -10.35
C ILE A 27 -2.83 0.34 -9.21
N SER A 28 -3.24 -0.69 -8.46
CA SER A 28 -2.46 -1.19 -7.33
C SER A 28 -1.08 -1.69 -7.75
N ASN A 29 -0.99 -2.55 -8.77
CA ASN A 29 0.27 -3.10 -9.27
C ASN A 29 1.13 -2.04 -9.97
N GLY A 30 0.50 -1.06 -10.62
CA GLY A 30 1.18 0.09 -11.22
C GLY A 30 1.90 0.91 -10.15
N LEU A 31 1.20 1.31 -9.10
CA LEU A 31 1.79 2.03 -7.97
C LEU A 31 2.85 1.20 -7.22
N MET A 32 2.60 -0.10 -7.00
CA MET A 32 3.58 -1.00 -6.38
C MET A 32 4.89 -1.10 -7.19
N SER A 33 4.81 -1.06 -8.52
CA SER A 33 5.99 -1.09 -9.39
C SER A 33 6.88 0.15 -9.23
N LEU A 34 6.34 1.26 -8.68
CA LEU A 34 7.07 2.50 -8.43
C LEU A 34 7.76 2.54 -7.07
N LEU A 35 7.56 1.53 -6.22
CA LEU A 35 8.12 1.50 -4.87
C LEU A 35 9.64 1.78 -4.83
N PRO A 36 10.48 1.22 -5.71
CA PRO A 36 11.93 1.54 -5.71
C PRO A 36 12.21 3.03 -5.95
N ILE A 37 11.48 3.64 -6.89
CA ILE A 37 11.62 5.08 -7.21
C ILE A 37 11.16 5.94 -6.03
N MET A 38 10.04 5.58 -5.41
CA MET A 38 9.51 6.26 -4.22
C MET A 38 10.47 6.18 -3.04
N ILE A 39 11.13 5.04 -2.84
CA ILE A 39 12.13 4.85 -1.78
C ILE A 39 13.34 5.74 -2.03
N ILE A 40 13.88 5.80 -3.26
CA ILE A 40 15.01 6.69 -3.61
C ILE A 40 14.66 8.13 -3.25
N GLY A 41 13.49 8.61 -3.67
CA GLY A 41 13.03 9.97 -3.37
C GLY A 41 12.83 10.23 -1.88
N ALA A 42 12.23 9.28 -1.18
CA ALA A 42 11.99 9.40 0.26
C ALA A 42 13.30 9.46 1.06
N PHE A 43 14.30 8.63 0.72
CA PHE A 43 15.63 8.73 1.34
C PHE A 43 16.32 10.06 1.04
N SER A 44 16.24 10.54 -0.20
CA SER A 44 16.75 11.85 -0.59
C SER A 44 16.10 12.96 0.23
N THR A 45 14.77 12.93 0.38
CA THR A 45 14.04 13.88 1.22
C THR A 45 14.48 13.80 2.68
N LEU A 46 14.57 12.59 3.24
CA LEU A 46 15.00 12.41 4.63
C LEU A 46 16.39 13.00 4.85
N LEU A 47 17.35 12.68 3.98
CA LEU A 47 18.73 13.17 4.09
C LEU A 47 18.83 14.68 3.89
N SER A 48 18.09 15.27 2.94
CA SER A 48 18.15 16.72 2.66
C SER A 48 17.42 17.57 3.70
N SER A 49 16.39 17.00 4.39
CA SER A 49 15.46 17.76 5.26
C SER A 49 15.53 17.35 6.74
N MET A 50 16.45 16.44 7.14
CA MET A 50 16.61 16.01 8.54
C MET A 50 16.92 17.20 9.43
N GLN A 51 16.10 17.45 10.45
CA GLN A 51 16.20 18.63 11.34
C GLN A 51 17.23 18.37 12.47
N ILE A 52 18.52 18.32 12.11
CA ILE A 52 19.65 18.23 13.04
C ILE A 52 20.63 19.32 12.63
N ASP A 53 20.80 20.38 13.46
CA ASP A 53 21.56 21.59 13.12
C ASP A 53 22.99 21.31 12.66
N VAL A 54 23.71 20.45 13.37
CA VAL A 54 25.09 20.05 13.03
C VAL A 54 25.12 19.37 11.65
N TYR A 55 24.18 18.47 11.38
CA TYR A 55 24.07 17.77 10.11
C TYR A 55 23.73 18.74 8.97
N GLN A 56 22.76 19.64 9.17
CA GLN A 56 22.37 20.63 8.15
C GLN A 56 23.54 21.56 7.79
N SER A 57 24.33 21.95 8.78
CA SER A 57 25.53 22.76 8.54
C SER A 57 26.57 22.00 7.69
N MET A 58 26.74 20.69 7.93
CA MET A 58 27.65 19.82 7.16
C MET A 58 27.21 19.65 5.71
N ILE A 59 25.92 19.44 5.47
CA ILE A 59 25.41 19.15 4.11
C ILE A 59 25.08 20.41 3.31
N ALA A 60 25.11 21.60 3.93
CA ALA A 60 24.70 22.85 3.30
C ALA A 60 25.26 23.05 1.88
N PRO A 61 26.57 22.79 1.57
CA PRO A 61 27.10 22.93 0.22
C PRO A 61 26.57 21.92 -0.80
N PHE A 62 26.02 20.80 -0.34
CA PHE A 62 25.56 19.68 -1.17
C PHE A 62 24.06 19.42 -1.10
N ARG A 63 23.33 20.22 -0.29
CA ARG A 63 21.91 20.00 0.01
C ARG A 63 21.06 19.91 -1.25
N ASP A 64 21.29 20.81 -2.20
CA ASP A 64 20.54 20.84 -3.47
C ASP A 64 20.79 19.57 -4.31
N ILE A 65 22.03 19.07 -4.32
CA ILE A 65 22.39 17.84 -5.01
C ILE A 65 21.73 16.63 -4.33
N ILE A 66 21.73 16.59 -2.99
CA ILE A 66 21.08 15.54 -2.20
C ILE A 66 19.56 15.54 -2.42
N ALA A 67 18.96 16.71 -2.67
CA ALA A 67 17.51 16.85 -2.91
C ALA A 67 17.09 16.49 -4.35
N LEU A 68 18.01 16.48 -5.34
CA LEU A 68 17.66 16.18 -6.74
C LEU A 68 16.92 14.86 -6.94
N PRO A 69 17.31 13.72 -6.33
CA PRO A 69 16.56 12.49 -6.49
C PRO A 69 15.09 12.61 -6.06
N ALA A 70 14.78 13.37 -4.99
CA ALA A 70 13.40 13.58 -4.57
C ALA A 70 12.59 14.39 -5.59
N GLN A 71 13.19 15.41 -6.21
CA GLN A 71 12.52 16.23 -7.22
C GLN A 71 12.08 15.38 -8.43
N PHE A 72 12.96 14.48 -8.91
CA PHE A 72 12.69 13.66 -10.08
C PHE A 72 12.09 12.30 -9.79
N THR A 73 11.74 12.00 -8.54
CA THR A 73 11.05 10.76 -8.14
C THR A 73 9.72 11.06 -7.45
N THR A 74 9.73 11.37 -6.15
CA THR A 74 8.50 11.61 -5.38
C THR A 74 7.73 12.84 -5.86
N ASN A 75 8.41 13.93 -6.21
CA ASN A 75 7.77 15.15 -6.71
C ASN A 75 7.32 15.05 -8.18
N ALA A 76 7.74 14.00 -8.90
CA ALA A 76 7.33 13.71 -10.28
C ALA A 76 6.60 12.34 -10.40
N LEU A 77 6.08 11.81 -9.30
CA LEU A 77 5.57 10.43 -9.24
C LEU A 77 4.39 10.17 -10.18
N ALA A 78 3.55 11.17 -10.44
CA ALA A 78 2.38 11.04 -11.31
C ALA A 78 2.79 10.68 -12.76
N ILE A 79 3.94 11.17 -13.23
CA ILE A 79 4.49 10.83 -14.55
C ILE A 79 4.70 9.31 -14.66
N TYR A 80 5.39 8.75 -13.69
CA TYR A 80 5.69 7.31 -13.64
C TYR A 80 4.42 6.48 -13.44
N ALA A 81 3.46 6.99 -12.65
CA ALA A 81 2.19 6.33 -12.40
C ALA A 81 1.34 6.23 -13.67
N ALA A 82 1.25 7.29 -14.46
CA ALA A 82 0.52 7.27 -15.73
C ALA A 82 1.05 6.18 -16.67
N PHE A 83 2.39 6.09 -16.82
CA PHE A 83 3.01 5.04 -17.62
C PHE A 83 2.77 3.64 -17.05
N SER A 84 3.08 3.46 -15.76
CA SER A 84 3.07 2.14 -15.12
C SER A 84 1.67 1.51 -15.08
N ILE A 85 0.65 2.30 -14.78
CA ILE A 85 -0.75 1.83 -14.72
C ILE A 85 -1.23 1.41 -16.11
N ALA A 86 -0.94 2.21 -17.16
CA ALA A 86 -1.32 1.85 -18.52
C ALA A 86 -0.58 0.59 -19.01
N TYR A 87 0.71 0.48 -18.71
CA TYR A 87 1.51 -0.71 -18.98
C TYR A 87 0.89 -1.96 -18.35
N LYS A 88 0.56 -1.91 -17.05
CA LYS A 88 -0.04 -3.04 -16.33
C LYS A 88 -1.43 -3.39 -16.85
N LEU A 89 -2.27 -2.38 -17.13
CA LEU A 89 -3.63 -2.63 -17.60
C LEU A 89 -3.65 -3.28 -18.99
N ALA A 90 -2.82 -2.82 -19.91
CA ALA A 90 -2.70 -3.44 -21.23
C ALA A 90 -2.24 -4.90 -21.13
N GLY A 91 -1.28 -5.19 -20.23
CA GLY A 91 -0.85 -6.56 -19.93
C GLY A 91 -1.97 -7.46 -19.40
N LEU A 92 -2.84 -6.94 -18.53
CA LEU A 92 -4.02 -7.67 -18.03
C LEU A 92 -5.07 -7.96 -19.11
N TYR A 93 -5.01 -7.27 -20.24
CA TYR A 93 -5.81 -7.54 -21.45
C TYR A 93 -5.06 -8.39 -22.49
N GLY A 94 -3.86 -8.93 -22.14
CA GLY A 94 -3.07 -9.76 -23.03
C GLY A 94 -2.38 -8.98 -24.17
N LYS A 95 -2.26 -7.66 -24.02
CA LYS A 95 -1.56 -6.79 -24.99
C LYS A 95 -0.20 -6.36 -24.44
N GLU A 96 0.71 -6.03 -25.33
CA GLU A 96 1.98 -5.43 -24.95
C GLU A 96 1.75 -4.05 -24.30
N GLY A 97 2.38 -3.81 -23.14
CA GLY A 97 2.13 -2.62 -22.33
C GLY A 97 3.00 -1.40 -22.70
N LEU A 98 4.10 -1.59 -23.41
CA LEU A 98 5.10 -0.54 -23.62
C LEU A 98 4.55 0.66 -24.37
N ILE A 99 3.90 0.43 -25.52
CA ILE A 99 3.31 1.49 -26.33
C ILE A 99 2.21 2.23 -25.59
N PRO A 100 1.17 1.57 -25.02
CA PRO A 100 0.16 2.27 -24.25
C PRO A 100 0.73 2.96 -23.00
N GLY A 101 1.84 2.48 -22.41
CA GLY A 101 2.55 3.18 -21.36
C GLY A 101 3.10 4.53 -21.81
N PHE A 102 3.82 4.57 -22.92
CA PHE A 102 4.32 5.83 -23.50
C PHE A 102 3.21 6.76 -23.97
N VAL A 103 2.15 6.22 -24.57
CA VAL A 103 0.98 7.02 -24.97
C VAL A 103 0.28 7.62 -23.75
N SER A 104 0.23 6.89 -22.64
CA SER A 104 -0.32 7.41 -21.38
C SER A 104 0.53 8.51 -20.77
N LEU A 105 1.85 8.35 -20.79
CA LEU A 105 2.78 9.40 -20.38
C LEU A 105 2.56 10.67 -21.20
N PHE A 106 2.50 10.55 -22.53
CA PHE A 106 2.18 11.66 -23.42
C PHE A 106 0.82 12.29 -23.10
N SER A 107 -0.24 11.48 -22.95
CA SER A 107 -1.59 11.95 -22.67
C SER A 107 -1.66 12.69 -21.32
N PHE A 108 -0.94 12.21 -20.32
CA PHE A 108 -0.84 12.88 -19.01
C PHE A 108 -0.18 14.26 -19.15
N LEU A 109 0.95 14.34 -19.86
CA LEU A 109 1.68 15.60 -20.07
C LEU A 109 0.87 16.61 -20.88
N VAL A 110 0.14 16.16 -21.91
CA VAL A 110 -0.76 17.03 -22.72
C VAL A 110 -1.90 17.62 -21.90
N LEU A 111 -2.42 16.85 -20.93
CA LEU A 111 -3.47 17.32 -20.02
C LEU A 111 -2.93 18.18 -18.88
N THR A 112 -1.61 18.14 -18.60
CA THR A 112 -0.99 18.90 -17.51
C THR A 112 -0.99 20.40 -17.84
N PRO A 113 -1.47 21.27 -16.93
CA PRO A 113 -1.43 22.71 -17.17
C PRO A 113 0.00 23.22 -17.28
N ILE A 114 0.23 24.03 -18.29
CA ILE A 114 1.50 24.75 -18.48
C ILE A 114 1.37 26.09 -17.77
N SER A 115 2.25 26.36 -16.82
CA SER A 115 2.36 27.64 -16.15
C SER A 115 3.20 28.61 -16.98
N VAL A 116 2.73 29.85 -17.09
CA VAL A 116 3.43 30.93 -17.79
C VAL A 116 4.00 31.86 -16.74
N PHE A 117 5.30 32.05 -16.77
CA PHE A 117 6.04 32.99 -15.90
C PHE A 117 6.53 34.14 -16.76
N GLU A 118 6.22 35.37 -16.37
CA GLU A 118 6.67 36.58 -17.04
C GLU A 118 7.71 37.28 -16.14
N ASP A 119 8.92 37.47 -16.66
CA ASP A 119 10.00 38.19 -16.03
C ASP A 119 10.51 39.27 -17.02
N GLY A 120 9.95 40.46 -16.92
CA GLY A 120 10.18 41.53 -17.89
C GLY A 120 9.68 41.15 -19.29
N GLU A 121 10.59 41.10 -20.26
CA GLU A 121 10.28 40.66 -21.65
C GLU A 121 10.38 39.16 -21.86
N LEU A 122 10.86 38.43 -20.86
CA LEU A 122 11.00 36.96 -20.96
C LEU A 122 9.72 36.24 -20.54
N VAL A 123 9.17 35.43 -21.45
CA VAL A 123 8.03 34.55 -21.19
C VAL A 123 8.50 33.11 -21.14
N ILE A 124 8.39 32.47 -19.96
CA ILE A 124 8.78 31.10 -19.72
C ILE A 124 7.56 30.22 -19.57
N ASN A 125 7.44 29.22 -20.42
CA ASN A 125 6.44 28.17 -20.29
C ASN A 125 7.05 27.00 -19.53
N ALA A 126 6.51 26.63 -18.37
CA ALA A 126 7.05 25.56 -17.54
C ALA A 126 5.98 24.59 -17.05
N LEU A 127 6.37 23.33 -16.90
CA LEU A 127 5.61 22.33 -16.17
C LEU A 127 6.03 22.40 -14.69
N THR A 128 5.09 22.68 -13.80
CA THR A 128 5.37 22.74 -12.36
C THR A 128 5.31 21.35 -11.74
N PHE A 129 6.17 21.09 -10.76
CA PHE A 129 6.16 19.84 -10.01
C PHE A 129 4.85 19.60 -9.24
N ASP A 130 4.08 20.65 -8.96
CA ASP A 130 2.77 20.52 -8.30
C ASP A 130 1.84 19.51 -8.96
N TRP A 131 1.77 19.53 -10.29
CA TRP A 131 0.92 18.63 -11.06
C TRP A 131 1.60 17.31 -11.46
N LEU A 132 2.91 17.23 -11.31
CA LEU A 132 3.69 16.03 -11.64
C LEU A 132 3.81 15.05 -10.46
N GLY A 133 3.56 15.54 -9.22
CA GLY A 133 3.65 14.80 -7.97
C GLY A 133 2.28 14.39 -7.38
N ALA A 134 2.13 14.62 -6.09
CA ALA A 134 0.96 14.20 -5.31
C ALA A 134 -0.38 14.69 -5.87
N ARG A 135 -0.45 15.98 -6.26
CA ARG A 135 -1.70 16.57 -6.82
C ARG A 135 -2.10 15.99 -8.16
N GLY A 136 -1.13 15.54 -8.97
CA GLY A 136 -1.41 14.92 -10.27
C GLY A 136 -1.67 13.42 -10.21
N LEU A 137 -1.50 12.77 -9.05
CA LEU A 137 -1.51 11.32 -8.96
C LEU A 137 -2.86 10.70 -9.35
N PHE A 138 -3.98 11.28 -8.93
CA PHE A 138 -5.31 10.79 -9.31
C PHE A 138 -5.60 11.01 -10.80
N ALA A 139 -5.18 12.16 -11.35
CA ALA A 139 -5.25 12.41 -12.79
C ALA A 139 -4.43 11.36 -13.57
N ALA A 140 -3.22 11.05 -13.11
CA ALA A 140 -2.37 10.00 -13.70
C ALA A 140 -3.02 8.62 -13.67
N MET A 141 -3.69 8.25 -12.57
CA MET A 141 -4.42 6.98 -12.47
C MET A 141 -5.56 6.90 -13.49
N ILE A 142 -6.35 7.95 -13.62
CA ILE A 142 -7.46 8.00 -14.58
C ILE A 142 -6.92 7.96 -16.02
N VAL A 143 -5.93 8.80 -16.34
CA VAL A 143 -5.30 8.84 -17.66
C VAL A 143 -4.67 7.49 -18.02
N GLY A 144 -3.96 6.86 -17.08
CA GLY A 144 -3.36 5.53 -17.27
C GLY A 144 -4.39 4.47 -17.64
N VAL A 145 -5.49 4.44 -16.90
CA VAL A 145 -6.60 3.51 -17.14
C VAL A 145 -7.29 3.80 -18.48
N LEU A 146 -7.65 5.05 -18.73
CA LEU A 146 -8.36 5.44 -19.95
C LEU A 146 -7.51 5.20 -21.20
N THR A 147 -6.23 5.61 -21.18
CA THR A 147 -5.30 5.40 -22.30
C THR A 147 -5.17 3.92 -22.64
N ALA A 148 -4.89 3.08 -21.64
CA ALA A 148 -4.75 1.64 -21.90
C ALA A 148 -6.05 1.04 -22.45
N ARG A 149 -7.18 1.43 -21.89
CA ARG A 149 -8.48 0.90 -22.30
C ARG A 149 -8.85 1.31 -23.74
N LEU A 150 -8.62 2.57 -24.10
CA LEU A 150 -8.82 3.07 -25.46
C LEU A 150 -7.85 2.40 -26.45
N TYR A 151 -6.58 2.28 -26.07
CA TYR A 151 -5.59 1.60 -26.90
C TYR A 151 -5.98 0.14 -27.17
N VAL A 152 -6.31 -0.62 -26.11
CA VAL A 152 -6.77 -2.01 -26.24
C VAL A 152 -8.04 -2.08 -27.12
N PHE A 153 -8.99 -1.18 -26.94
CA PHE A 153 -10.20 -1.12 -27.75
C PHE A 153 -9.89 -0.94 -29.24
N PHE A 154 -8.99 -0.03 -29.61
CA PHE A 154 -8.62 0.18 -31.03
C PHE A 154 -7.89 -1.03 -31.60
N VAL A 155 -7.00 -1.67 -30.83
CA VAL A 155 -6.34 -2.91 -31.24
C VAL A 155 -7.34 -4.05 -31.44
N ASP A 156 -8.30 -4.23 -30.52
CA ASP A 156 -9.33 -5.27 -30.60
C ASP A 156 -10.30 -5.05 -31.80
N LYS A 157 -10.45 -3.78 -32.23
CA LYS A 157 -11.21 -3.42 -33.44
C LYS A 157 -10.39 -3.53 -34.73
N ASN A 158 -9.16 -4.10 -34.67
CA ASN A 158 -8.25 -4.25 -35.80
C ASN A 158 -7.88 -2.90 -36.49
N LEU A 159 -7.94 -1.78 -35.75
CA LEU A 159 -7.46 -0.49 -36.21
C LEU A 159 -5.92 -0.43 -36.07
N VAL A 160 -5.24 -1.31 -36.76
CA VAL A 160 -3.78 -1.52 -36.68
C VAL A 160 -3.17 -1.61 -38.09
N ILE A 161 -1.90 -1.30 -38.20
CA ILE A 161 -1.15 -1.56 -39.43
C ILE A 161 -0.67 -3.02 -39.37
N THR A 162 -1.10 -3.83 -40.34
CA THR A 162 -0.62 -5.21 -40.50
C THR A 162 0.60 -5.23 -41.37
N MET A 163 1.66 -5.88 -40.89
CA MET A 163 2.90 -6.04 -41.64
C MET A 163 2.91 -7.36 -42.41
N PRO A 164 3.57 -7.42 -43.60
CA PRO A 164 3.76 -8.66 -44.36
C PRO A 164 4.53 -9.72 -43.56
N GLU A 165 4.36 -10.99 -43.95
CA GLU A 165 5.17 -12.10 -43.43
C GLU A 165 6.67 -11.85 -43.69
N GLY A 166 7.51 -12.15 -42.70
CA GLY A 166 8.97 -11.94 -42.79
C GLY A 166 9.49 -10.68 -42.12
N VAL A 167 8.63 -9.74 -41.71
CA VAL A 167 9.04 -8.59 -40.89
C VAL A 167 9.36 -9.03 -39.46
N PRO A 168 10.51 -8.61 -38.89
CA PRO A 168 10.85 -8.96 -37.51
C PRO A 168 9.72 -8.60 -36.52
N PRO A 169 9.38 -9.47 -35.55
CA PRO A 169 8.23 -9.28 -34.64
C PRO A 169 8.22 -7.95 -33.87
N THR A 170 9.40 -7.45 -33.50
CA THR A 170 9.56 -6.16 -32.82
C THR A 170 9.10 -4.99 -33.70
N ILE A 171 9.50 -5.01 -34.99
CA ILE A 171 9.12 -3.97 -35.98
C ILE A 171 7.59 -4.07 -36.22
N ALA A 172 7.09 -5.26 -36.49
CA ALA A 172 5.67 -5.48 -36.74
C ALA A 172 4.80 -4.98 -35.60
N LYS A 173 5.18 -5.25 -34.35
CA LYS A 173 4.48 -4.76 -33.14
C LYS A 173 4.49 -3.22 -33.04
N THR A 174 5.62 -2.59 -33.31
CA THR A 174 5.74 -1.13 -33.25
C THR A 174 4.79 -0.47 -34.24
N PHE A 175 4.76 -0.95 -35.48
CA PHE A 175 3.88 -0.39 -36.52
C PHE A 175 2.41 -0.71 -36.25
N SER A 176 2.08 -1.89 -35.73
CA SER A 176 0.70 -2.22 -35.40
C SER A 176 0.15 -1.33 -34.28
N GLY A 177 1.01 -0.87 -33.36
CA GLY A 177 0.64 0.06 -32.31
C GLY A 177 0.50 1.52 -32.71
N LEU A 178 0.95 1.90 -33.90
CA LEU A 178 1.02 3.30 -34.33
C LEU A 178 -0.36 3.95 -34.46
N VAL A 179 -1.29 3.30 -35.16
CA VAL A 179 -2.65 3.86 -35.37
C VAL A 179 -3.41 4.01 -34.07
N PRO A 180 -3.48 2.97 -33.17
CA PRO A 180 -4.08 3.13 -31.85
C PRO A 180 -3.43 4.26 -31.03
N ALA A 181 -2.11 4.39 -31.07
CA ALA A 181 -1.38 5.43 -30.36
C ALA A 181 -1.77 6.84 -30.83
N VAL A 182 -1.78 7.07 -32.15
CA VAL A 182 -2.17 8.36 -32.74
C VAL A 182 -3.64 8.70 -32.41
N LEU A 183 -4.54 7.74 -32.52
CA LEU A 183 -5.96 7.98 -32.20
C LEU A 183 -6.14 8.38 -30.72
N VAL A 184 -5.48 7.69 -29.79
CA VAL A 184 -5.51 8.05 -28.37
C VAL A 184 -4.89 9.43 -28.13
N ALA A 185 -3.73 9.72 -28.75
CA ALA A 185 -3.07 11.02 -28.62
C ALA A 185 -3.94 12.18 -29.11
N VAL A 186 -4.60 12.02 -30.23
CA VAL A 186 -5.55 13.02 -30.77
C VAL A 186 -6.72 13.22 -29.81
N LEU A 187 -7.32 12.14 -29.31
CA LEU A 187 -8.44 12.24 -28.34
C LEU A 187 -8.05 13.03 -27.10
N PHE A 188 -6.88 12.74 -26.50
CA PHE A 188 -6.42 13.48 -25.31
C PHE A 188 -6.03 14.92 -25.61
N THR A 189 -5.48 15.21 -26.80
CA THR A 189 -5.20 16.59 -27.23
C THR A 189 -6.49 17.40 -27.38
N ILE A 190 -7.53 16.84 -28.00
CA ILE A 190 -8.84 17.47 -28.08
C ILE A 190 -9.42 17.70 -26.66
N THR A 191 -9.34 16.67 -25.84
CA THR A 191 -9.82 16.73 -24.43
C THR A 191 -9.10 17.84 -23.64
N ALA A 192 -7.80 18.02 -23.83
CA ALA A 192 -7.04 19.10 -23.21
C ALA A 192 -7.55 20.49 -23.63
N GLY A 193 -7.86 20.66 -24.92
CA GLY A 193 -8.46 21.88 -25.44
C GLY A 193 -9.85 22.17 -24.82
N LEU A 194 -10.68 21.14 -24.71
CA LEU A 194 -12.02 21.27 -24.10
C LEU A 194 -11.95 21.66 -22.61
N TRP A 195 -11.03 21.08 -21.85
CA TRP A 195 -10.88 21.44 -20.44
C TRP A 195 -10.45 22.88 -20.20
N LYS A 196 -9.64 23.46 -21.10
CA LYS A 196 -9.29 24.90 -21.03
C LYS A 196 -10.49 25.83 -21.16
N MET A 197 -11.60 25.36 -21.74
CA MET A 197 -12.85 26.13 -21.90
C MET A 197 -13.80 26.00 -20.71
N THR A 198 -13.47 25.13 -19.73
CA THR A 198 -14.27 24.94 -18.50
C THR A 198 -13.82 25.87 -17.39
N GLU A 199 -14.66 26.04 -16.36
CA GLU A 199 -14.32 26.80 -15.14
C GLU A 199 -13.10 26.23 -14.39
N PHE A 200 -12.79 24.94 -14.57
CA PHE A 200 -11.62 24.29 -13.96
C PHE A 200 -10.32 24.63 -14.69
N GLY A 201 -10.35 25.09 -15.93
CA GLY A 201 -9.20 25.43 -16.74
C GLY A 201 -8.29 24.24 -17.13
N SER A 202 -8.38 23.10 -16.45
CA SER A 202 -7.62 21.90 -16.76
C SER A 202 -8.28 20.62 -16.20
N PHE A 203 -7.98 19.48 -16.84
CA PHE A 203 -8.38 18.17 -16.34
C PHE A 203 -7.81 17.87 -14.95
N HIS A 204 -6.57 18.26 -14.69
CA HIS A 204 -5.91 18.05 -13.40
C HIS A 204 -6.63 18.78 -12.27
N GLN A 205 -6.99 20.06 -12.48
CA GLN A 205 -7.71 20.84 -11.47
C GLN A 205 -9.10 20.25 -11.19
N PHE A 206 -9.80 19.79 -12.22
CA PHE A 206 -11.08 19.10 -12.06
C PHE A 206 -10.94 17.83 -11.20
N VAL A 207 -10.02 16.94 -11.57
CA VAL A 207 -9.79 15.69 -10.84
C VAL A 207 -9.35 15.96 -9.40
N TYR A 208 -8.48 16.94 -9.19
CA TYR A 208 -8.02 17.31 -7.86
C TYR A 208 -9.19 17.80 -6.98
N THR A 209 -9.99 18.74 -7.50
CA THR A 209 -11.07 19.36 -6.71
C THR A 209 -12.26 18.43 -6.48
N ILE A 210 -12.68 17.70 -7.51
CA ILE A 210 -13.93 16.91 -7.46
C ILE A 210 -13.71 15.49 -6.96
N LEU A 211 -12.55 14.90 -7.19
CA LEU A 211 -12.27 13.51 -6.80
C LEU A 211 -11.23 13.41 -5.68
N GLN A 212 -10.07 14.04 -5.83
CA GLN A 212 -8.97 13.83 -4.91
C GLN A 212 -9.26 14.39 -3.52
N ILE A 213 -9.63 15.66 -3.39
CA ILE A 213 -9.92 16.28 -2.10
C ILE A 213 -11.00 15.54 -1.31
N PRO A 214 -12.18 15.20 -1.86
CA PRO A 214 -13.19 14.42 -1.14
C PRO A 214 -12.71 13.02 -0.75
N LEU A 215 -12.02 12.31 -1.64
CA LEU A 215 -11.49 10.98 -1.34
C LEU A 215 -10.40 11.01 -0.26
N GLN A 216 -9.55 12.02 -0.27
CA GLN A 216 -8.54 12.21 0.76
C GLN A 216 -9.16 12.57 2.11
N SER A 217 -10.14 13.46 2.14
CA SER A 217 -10.84 13.82 3.40
C SER A 217 -11.57 12.64 4.03
N LEU A 218 -12.16 11.78 3.20
CA LEU A 218 -12.78 10.54 3.67
C LEU A 218 -11.72 9.51 4.08
N GLY A 219 -10.70 9.28 3.25
CA GLY A 219 -9.66 8.28 3.48
C GLY A 219 -8.71 8.63 4.61
N GLY A 220 -8.40 9.91 4.80
CA GLY A 220 -7.53 10.43 5.86
C GLY A 220 -8.16 10.52 7.24
N SER A 221 -9.38 10.00 7.44
CA SER A 221 -10.05 10.01 8.74
C SER A 221 -9.70 8.76 9.57
N ILE A 222 -9.69 8.90 10.90
CA ILE A 222 -9.50 7.78 11.82
C ILE A 222 -10.61 6.71 11.65
N TRP A 223 -11.83 7.14 11.33
CA TRP A 223 -12.95 6.22 11.12
C TRP A 223 -12.76 5.35 9.89
N SER A 224 -12.25 5.93 8.80
CA SER A 224 -11.98 5.18 7.56
C SER A 224 -10.95 4.09 7.77
N ILE A 225 -9.87 4.39 8.49
CA ILE A 225 -8.83 3.39 8.78
C ILE A 225 -9.33 2.29 9.71
N CYS A 226 -10.14 2.65 10.73
CA CYS A 226 -10.76 1.66 11.61
C CYS A 226 -11.74 0.74 10.86
N ILE A 227 -12.59 1.30 9.99
CA ILE A 227 -13.53 0.51 9.17
C ILE A 227 -12.75 -0.39 8.20
N ALA A 228 -11.73 0.14 7.53
CA ALA A 228 -10.90 -0.65 6.64
C ALA A 228 -10.21 -1.82 7.36
N LEU A 229 -9.69 -1.58 8.56
CA LEU A 229 -9.10 -2.63 9.41
C LEU A 229 -10.14 -3.66 9.83
N LEU A 230 -11.31 -3.23 10.27
CA LEU A 230 -12.40 -4.15 10.65
C LEU A 230 -12.78 -5.06 9.48
N ILE A 231 -12.99 -4.50 8.30
CA ILE A 231 -13.31 -5.28 7.09
C ILE A 231 -12.17 -6.23 6.74
N MET A 232 -10.92 -5.74 6.76
CA MET A 232 -9.74 -6.53 6.44
C MET A 232 -9.59 -7.74 7.37
N GLN A 233 -9.71 -7.53 8.68
CA GLN A 233 -9.57 -8.58 9.67
C GLN A 233 -10.75 -9.57 9.66
N LEU A 234 -11.97 -9.07 9.44
CA LEU A 234 -13.13 -9.93 9.24
C LEU A 234 -12.95 -10.86 8.04
N LEU A 235 -12.45 -10.35 6.91
CA LEU A 235 -12.16 -11.17 5.74
C LEU A 235 -11.15 -12.28 6.07
N TRP A 236 -10.08 -11.96 6.80
CA TRP A 236 -9.11 -12.95 7.26
C TRP A 236 -9.73 -14.02 8.16
N VAL A 237 -10.62 -13.65 9.08
CA VAL A 237 -11.34 -14.62 9.93
C VAL A 237 -12.16 -15.59 9.10
N PHE A 238 -12.70 -15.16 7.97
CA PHE A 238 -13.42 -16.03 7.02
C PHE A 238 -12.51 -16.72 5.99
N GLY A 239 -11.20 -16.69 6.17
CA GLY A 239 -10.25 -17.36 5.27
C GLY A 239 -10.00 -16.62 3.95
N ILE A 240 -10.44 -15.36 3.84
CA ILE A 240 -10.21 -14.52 2.67
C ILE A 240 -9.00 -13.62 2.97
N HIS A 241 -8.08 -13.46 2.02
CA HIS A 241 -6.92 -12.60 2.19
C HIS A 241 -7.33 -11.10 2.21
N GLY A 242 -7.78 -10.64 3.38
CA GLY A 242 -8.37 -9.32 3.57
C GLY A 242 -7.48 -8.17 3.12
N ALA A 243 -6.16 -8.28 3.34
CA ALA A 243 -5.22 -7.23 2.95
C ALA A 243 -5.22 -6.98 1.43
N ILE A 244 -5.23 -8.02 0.59
CA ILE A 244 -5.25 -7.86 -0.87
C ILE A 244 -6.53 -7.13 -1.30
N VAL A 245 -7.68 -7.47 -0.69
CA VAL A 245 -8.98 -6.87 -1.03
C VAL A 245 -9.05 -5.40 -0.61
N VAL A 246 -8.77 -5.12 0.65
CA VAL A 246 -8.97 -3.79 1.22
C VAL A 246 -7.90 -2.81 0.74
N LEU A 247 -6.62 -3.23 0.72
CA LEU A 247 -5.54 -2.35 0.29
C LEU A 247 -5.60 -2.03 -1.21
N ALA A 248 -6.19 -2.89 -2.05
CA ALA A 248 -6.41 -2.55 -3.45
C ALA A 248 -7.25 -1.28 -3.63
N VAL A 249 -8.17 -1.03 -2.70
CA VAL A 249 -9.06 0.16 -2.73
C VAL A 249 -8.43 1.37 -2.06
N ILE A 250 -7.87 1.19 -0.85
CA ILE A 250 -7.45 2.34 -0.02
C ILE A 250 -6.00 2.79 -0.27
N ARG A 251 -5.13 1.91 -0.76
CA ARG A 251 -3.71 2.23 -0.99
C ARG A 251 -3.48 3.45 -1.88
N PRO A 252 -4.17 3.65 -3.01
CA PRO A 252 -3.98 4.85 -3.83
C PRO A 252 -4.23 6.14 -3.06
N ILE A 253 -5.27 6.17 -2.22
CA ILE A 253 -5.62 7.32 -1.39
C ILE A 253 -4.54 7.56 -0.34
N MET A 254 -4.15 6.50 0.38
CA MET A 254 -3.11 6.56 1.41
C MET A 254 -1.75 7.02 0.85
N THR A 255 -1.40 6.55 -0.35
CA THR A 255 -0.16 6.97 -1.03
C THR A 255 -0.19 8.46 -1.36
N ALA A 256 -1.32 8.99 -1.84
CA ALA A 256 -1.44 10.42 -2.12
C ALA A 256 -1.27 11.28 -0.86
N LEU A 257 -1.88 10.87 0.27
CA LEU A 257 -1.73 11.54 1.57
C LEU A 257 -0.28 11.49 2.08
N ASP A 258 0.39 10.35 1.92
CA ASP A 258 1.81 10.20 2.25
C ASP A 258 2.70 11.15 1.44
N LEU A 259 2.46 11.27 0.14
CA LEU A 259 3.23 12.15 -0.75
C LEU A 259 3.02 13.63 -0.42
N GLU A 260 1.81 14.02 -0.01
CA GLU A 260 1.56 15.40 0.46
C GLU A 260 2.32 15.71 1.75
N ASN A 261 2.34 14.77 2.71
CA ASN A 261 3.13 14.91 3.93
C ASN A 261 4.63 15.00 3.61
N LEU A 262 5.11 14.16 2.70
CA LEU A 262 6.52 14.15 2.31
C LEU A 262 6.93 15.46 1.63
N ALA A 263 6.06 16.02 0.77
CA ALA A 263 6.27 17.31 0.12
C ALA A 263 6.27 18.46 1.14
N ALA A 264 5.33 18.46 2.09
CA ALA A 264 5.30 19.45 3.18
C ALA A 264 6.55 19.36 4.07
N TYR A 265 6.96 18.15 4.44
CA TYR A 265 8.20 17.92 5.19
C TYR A 265 9.44 18.44 4.45
N GLN A 266 9.52 18.22 3.14
CA GLN A 266 10.61 18.71 2.28
C GLN A 266 10.64 20.24 2.21
N ALA A 267 9.46 20.88 2.18
CA ALA A 267 9.31 22.32 2.19
C ALA A 267 9.55 22.96 3.58
N GLY A 268 9.67 22.15 4.65
CA GLY A 268 9.74 22.63 6.03
C GLY A 268 8.40 23.13 6.57
N GLU A 269 7.30 22.73 5.93
CA GLU A 269 5.93 23.10 6.31
C GLU A 269 5.29 22.05 7.22
N PRO A 270 4.25 22.42 7.99
CA PRO A 270 3.49 21.46 8.77
C PRO A 270 2.83 20.40 7.89
N MET A 271 2.93 19.12 8.29
CA MET A 271 2.32 18.01 7.56
C MET A 271 0.79 18.08 7.63
N PRO A 272 0.08 18.11 6.48
CA PRO A 272 -1.36 18.35 6.45
C PRO A 272 -2.19 17.12 6.88
N ASN A 273 -1.64 15.89 6.74
CA ASN A 273 -2.41 14.66 6.88
C ASN A 273 -1.91 13.83 8.08
N LEU A 274 -2.78 13.61 9.07
CA LEU A 274 -2.43 12.80 10.22
C LEU A 274 -2.54 11.31 9.92
N VAL A 275 -3.65 10.89 9.29
CA VAL A 275 -3.94 9.49 8.99
C VAL A 275 -3.59 9.20 7.54
N THR A 276 -2.47 8.49 7.33
CA THR A 276 -1.87 8.18 6.02
C THR A 276 -1.48 6.71 5.91
N GLY A 277 -0.92 6.31 4.79
CA GLY A 277 -0.35 4.97 4.62
C GLY A 277 0.81 4.69 5.59
N SER A 278 1.61 5.69 5.88
CA SER A 278 2.68 5.62 6.87
C SER A 278 2.15 5.46 8.28
N PHE A 279 1.07 6.17 8.64
CA PHE A 279 0.36 6.00 9.91
C PHE A 279 -0.19 4.57 10.05
N TRP A 280 -0.83 4.04 8.99
CA TRP A 280 -1.26 2.64 8.94
C TRP A 280 -0.08 1.68 9.17
N SER A 281 1.02 1.87 8.47
CA SER A 281 2.20 1.00 8.56
C SER A 281 2.77 0.94 9.98
N ILE A 282 2.79 2.07 10.70
CA ILE A 282 3.33 2.13 12.06
C ILE A 282 2.42 1.39 13.05
N TYR A 283 1.10 1.65 13.01
CA TYR A 283 0.21 1.25 14.09
C TYR A 283 -0.62 0.00 13.80
N ALA A 284 -0.93 -0.29 12.53
CA ALA A 284 -1.81 -1.41 12.19
C ALA A 284 -1.06 -2.70 11.85
N ASN A 285 0.22 -2.63 11.46
CA ASN A 285 0.87 -3.76 10.81
C ASN A 285 1.60 -4.71 11.80
N PHE A 286 2.58 -4.23 12.55
CA PHE A 286 3.53 -5.11 13.24
C PHE A 286 3.09 -5.54 14.65
N SER A 287 2.67 -4.58 15.47
CA SER A 287 2.58 -4.76 16.92
C SER A 287 1.53 -5.77 17.34
N ALA A 288 0.41 -5.86 16.60
CA ALA A 288 -0.68 -6.78 16.89
C ALA A 288 -0.22 -8.24 16.88
N MET A 289 0.47 -8.67 15.82
CA MET A 289 0.92 -10.06 15.68
C MET A 289 2.15 -10.35 16.53
N LEU A 290 3.02 -9.38 16.78
CA LEU A 290 4.12 -9.54 17.71
C LEU A 290 3.63 -9.68 19.16
N GLY A 291 2.54 -9.01 19.53
CA GLY A 291 1.88 -9.23 20.82
C GLY A 291 1.38 -10.66 20.96
N LEU A 292 0.78 -11.23 19.92
CA LEU A 292 0.42 -12.66 19.91
C LEU A 292 1.66 -13.55 20.06
N VAL A 293 2.75 -13.28 19.34
CA VAL A 293 4.01 -14.03 19.46
C VAL A 293 4.54 -14.03 20.90
N VAL A 294 4.51 -12.89 21.58
CA VAL A 294 4.90 -12.79 23.01
C VAL A 294 4.07 -13.72 23.86
N VAL A 295 2.75 -13.74 23.67
CA VAL A 295 1.86 -14.64 24.43
C VAL A 295 2.18 -16.11 24.14
N LEU A 296 2.37 -16.49 22.88
CA LEU A 296 2.66 -17.88 22.50
C LEU A 296 4.01 -18.37 23.05
N LEU A 297 5.04 -17.54 23.01
CA LEU A 297 6.39 -17.93 23.41
C LEU A 297 6.57 -17.97 24.94
N PHE A 298 6.07 -16.94 25.63
CA PHE A 298 6.42 -16.71 27.02
C PHE A 298 5.30 -17.01 28.02
N LEU A 299 4.04 -16.96 27.58
CA LEU A 299 2.89 -17.09 28.46
C LEU A 299 2.08 -18.38 28.25
N SER A 300 2.27 -19.09 27.12
CA SER A 300 1.58 -20.35 26.84
C SER A 300 2.26 -21.55 27.51
N LYS A 301 1.48 -22.58 27.83
CA LYS A 301 1.92 -23.86 28.37
C LYS A 301 2.03 -24.93 27.30
N SER A 302 1.13 -24.92 26.30
CA SER A 302 1.12 -25.86 25.17
C SER A 302 2.43 -25.84 24.40
N LYS A 303 2.99 -27.00 24.12
CA LYS A 303 4.19 -27.17 23.29
C LYS A 303 3.92 -26.74 21.85
N GLN A 304 2.74 -27.08 21.33
CA GLN A 304 2.32 -26.69 19.99
C GLN A 304 2.28 -25.17 19.83
N PHE A 305 1.70 -24.45 20.77
CA PHE A 305 1.63 -22.98 20.72
C PHE A 305 3.01 -22.34 20.76
N LYS A 306 3.92 -22.85 21.57
CA LYS A 306 5.30 -22.39 21.60
C LYS A 306 6.03 -22.63 20.27
N ILE A 307 5.79 -23.78 19.62
CA ILE A 307 6.38 -24.09 18.30
C ILE A 307 5.85 -23.10 17.26
N ILE A 308 4.54 -22.87 17.22
CA ILE A 308 3.92 -21.91 16.30
C ILE A 308 4.48 -20.50 16.54
N GLY A 309 4.63 -20.09 17.81
CA GLY A 309 5.24 -18.82 18.16
C GLY A 309 6.69 -18.69 17.65
N LYS A 310 7.51 -19.75 17.80
CA LYS A 310 8.89 -19.77 17.29
C LYS A 310 8.96 -19.69 15.76
N LEU A 311 8.08 -20.41 15.06
CA LEU A 311 8.06 -20.42 13.60
C LEU A 311 7.51 -19.10 13.02
N GLY A 312 6.56 -18.48 13.70
CA GLY A 312 5.95 -17.23 13.25
C GLY A 312 6.70 -15.96 13.62
N ALA A 313 7.52 -15.99 14.70
CA ALA A 313 8.22 -14.82 15.20
C ALA A 313 9.14 -14.14 14.16
N PRO A 314 9.98 -14.84 13.39
CA PRO A 314 10.81 -14.21 12.38
C PRO A 314 9.98 -13.46 11.34
N GLY A 315 8.92 -14.07 10.82
CA GLY A 315 8.03 -13.42 9.86
C GLY A 315 7.35 -12.18 10.44
N ALA A 316 6.84 -12.27 11.66
CA ALA A 316 6.12 -11.18 12.32
C ALA A 316 7.00 -9.93 12.53
N LEU A 317 8.31 -10.06 12.72
CA LEU A 317 9.26 -8.94 12.81
C LEU A 317 9.35 -8.15 11.50
N PHE A 318 9.04 -8.78 10.37
CA PHE A 318 9.05 -8.20 9.03
C PHE A 318 7.64 -7.94 8.46
N GLY A 319 6.58 -8.09 9.29
CA GLY A 319 5.19 -7.87 8.87
C GLY A 319 4.58 -9.03 8.07
N ILE A 320 5.18 -10.22 8.12
CA ILE A 320 4.67 -11.45 7.49
C ILE A 320 3.93 -12.26 8.56
N HIS A 321 2.62 -12.33 8.47
CA HIS A 321 1.74 -12.85 9.51
C HIS A 321 1.13 -14.22 9.21
N GLU A 322 1.20 -14.68 7.97
CA GLU A 322 0.59 -15.91 7.47
C GLU A 322 0.96 -17.15 8.29
N PRO A 323 2.23 -17.35 8.73
CA PRO A 323 2.56 -18.51 9.55
C PRO A 323 1.80 -18.55 10.88
N LEU A 324 1.48 -17.38 11.46
CA LEU A 324 0.71 -17.29 12.69
C LEU A 324 -0.80 -17.46 12.42
N ILE A 325 -1.31 -16.88 11.35
CA ILE A 325 -2.74 -16.94 10.99
C ILE A 325 -3.17 -18.37 10.66
N PHE A 326 -2.34 -19.10 9.92
CA PHE A 326 -2.65 -20.48 9.51
C PHE A 326 -2.12 -21.51 10.50
N GLY A 327 -1.02 -21.26 11.18
CA GLY A 327 -0.47 -22.18 12.20
C GLY A 327 -1.31 -22.21 13.47
N LEU A 328 -1.73 -21.07 13.94
CA LEU A 328 -2.76 -20.96 14.98
C LEU A 328 -4.11 -20.87 14.27
N PRO A 329 -5.11 -21.70 14.56
CA PRO A 329 -6.37 -21.67 13.83
C PRO A 329 -7.15 -20.37 14.15
N ILE A 330 -6.71 -19.24 13.57
CA ILE A 330 -7.40 -17.94 13.68
C ILE A 330 -8.60 -17.93 12.74
N VAL A 331 -8.44 -18.54 11.57
CA VAL A 331 -9.50 -18.67 10.57
C VAL A 331 -10.65 -19.51 11.16
N MET A 332 -11.86 -18.97 11.10
CA MET A 332 -13.10 -19.56 11.61
C MET A 332 -13.09 -19.86 13.13
N ASN A 333 -12.17 -19.25 13.89
CA ASN A 333 -12.09 -19.40 15.32
C ASN A 333 -12.67 -18.16 16.03
N PRO A 334 -13.87 -18.22 16.59
CA PRO A 334 -14.52 -17.06 17.21
C PRO A 334 -13.77 -16.52 18.43
N ILE A 335 -13.00 -17.37 19.13
CA ILE A 335 -12.23 -16.95 20.32
C ILE A 335 -11.04 -16.08 19.89
N LEU A 336 -10.27 -16.52 18.89
CA LEU A 336 -9.11 -15.77 18.41
C LEU A 336 -9.48 -14.63 17.44
N ALA A 337 -10.65 -14.68 16.81
CA ALA A 337 -11.13 -13.59 15.96
C ALA A 337 -11.26 -12.27 16.72
N ILE A 338 -11.71 -12.32 17.98
CA ILE A 338 -11.90 -11.10 18.79
C ILE A 338 -10.59 -10.33 18.98
N PRO A 339 -9.52 -10.89 19.58
CA PRO A 339 -8.26 -10.15 19.74
C PRO A 339 -7.58 -9.85 18.40
N TYR A 340 -7.74 -10.71 17.38
CA TYR A 340 -7.19 -10.50 16.05
C TYR A 340 -7.77 -9.25 15.36
N ILE A 341 -9.08 -9.02 15.49
CA ILE A 341 -9.75 -7.82 14.97
C ILE A 341 -9.44 -6.61 15.84
N LEU A 342 -9.50 -6.77 17.17
CA LEU A 342 -9.44 -5.67 18.12
C LEU A 342 -8.03 -5.06 18.22
N SER A 343 -6.97 -5.88 18.24
CA SER A 343 -5.61 -5.40 18.51
C SER A 343 -5.12 -4.31 17.55
N PRO A 344 -5.21 -4.45 16.21
CA PRO A 344 -4.75 -3.40 15.32
C PRO A 344 -5.64 -2.14 15.38
N VAL A 345 -6.93 -2.28 15.63
CA VAL A 345 -7.83 -1.13 15.80
C VAL A 345 -7.46 -0.33 17.04
N VAL A 346 -7.20 -1.01 18.17
CA VAL A 346 -6.76 -0.36 19.42
C VAL A 346 -5.42 0.37 19.22
N CYS A 347 -4.46 -0.27 18.55
CA CYS A 347 -3.17 0.38 18.27
C CYS A 347 -3.33 1.65 17.43
N VAL A 348 -4.16 1.60 16.40
CA VAL A 348 -4.47 2.76 15.54
C VAL A 348 -5.14 3.88 16.31
N VAL A 349 -6.13 3.57 17.15
CA VAL A 349 -6.83 4.57 17.97
C VAL A 349 -5.89 5.21 19.00
N ILE A 350 -5.05 4.41 19.67
CA ILE A 350 -4.06 4.94 20.61
C ILE A 350 -3.00 5.78 19.86
N GLY A 351 -2.48 5.30 18.74
CA GLY A 351 -1.56 6.06 17.91
C GLY A 351 -2.16 7.40 17.48
N TYR A 352 -3.43 7.40 17.10
CA TYR A 352 -4.16 8.63 16.76
C TYR A 352 -4.23 9.61 17.95
N ILE A 353 -4.63 9.13 19.13
CA ILE A 353 -4.70 9.96 20.34
C ILE A 353 -3.33 10.53 20.68
N LEU A 354 -2.28 9.72 20.66
CA LEU A 354 -0.92 10.17 20.96
C LEU A 354 -0.40 11.20 19.93
N THR A 355 -0.86 11.14 18.69
CA THR A 355 -0.47 12.09 17.64
C THR A 355 -1.25 13.40 17.76
N ILE A 356 -2.57 13.39 17.99
CA ILE A 356 -3.35 14.62 18.17
C ILE A 356 -2.98 15.37 19.45
N THR A 357 -2.48 14.67 20.47
CA THR A 357 -1.96 15.27 21.72
C THR A 357 -0.52 15.72 21.61
N ASN A 358 0.11 15.66 20.43
CA ASN A 358 1.50 16.01 20.16
C ASN A 358 2.55 15.26 20.99
N ILE A 359 2.19 14.10 21.59
CA ILE A 359 3.16 13.19 22.24
C ILE A 359 4.01 12.51 21.18
N LEU A 360 3.37 12.05 20.08
CA LEU A 360 4.05 11.52 18.92
C LEU A 360 3.92 12.46 17.72
N PRO A 361 4.96 12.58 16.89
CA PRO A 361 4.88 13.39 15.68
C PRO A 361 4.02 12.72 14.61
N ILE A 362 3.54 13.53 13.66
CA ILE A 362 2.90 13.03 12.45
C ILE A 362 3.96 12.33 11.59
N PRO A 363 3.69 11.12 11.04
CA PRO A 363 4.60 10.44 10.11
C PRO A 363 4.82 11.28 8.84
N ILE A 364 6.07 11.37 8.39
CA ILE A 364 6.46 12.20 7.24
C ILE A 364 5.98 11.69 5.87
N GLY A 365 5.34 10.51 5.82
CA GLY A 365 4.86 9.94 4.55
C GLY A 365 5.93 9.21 3.74
N MET A 366 7.05 8.84 4.35
CA MET A 366 8.12 8.08 3.68
C MET A 366 7.63 6.68 3.29
N GLN A 367 7.82 6.32 2.02
CA GLN A 367 7.51 4.96 1.57
C GLN A 367 8.60 4.00 2.06
N VAL A 368 8.23 3.14 3.00
CA VAL A 368 9.13 2.15 3.58
C VAL A 368 8.96 0.83 2.83
N PRO A 369 10.05 0.11 2.48
CA PRO A 369 9.97 -1.18 1.81
C PRO A 369 9.13 -2.18 2.60
N PHE A 370 8.36 -3.01 1.90
CA PHE A 370 7.74 -4.18 2.52
C PHE A 370 8.85 -5.09 3.09
N GLY A 371 8.65 -5.55 4.32
CA GLY A 371 9.66 -6.33 5.03
C GLY A 371 10.72 -5.48 5.74
N ALA A 372 10.60 -4.16 5.81
CA ALA A 372 11.40 -3.39 6.76
C ALA A 372 11.07 -3.80 8.19
N PRO A 373 12.08 -4.07 9.05
CA PRO A 373 11.80 -4.54 10.39
C PRO A 373 11.08 -3.48 11.24
N ILE A 374 10.30 -3.96 12.21
CA ILE A 374 9.71 -3.09 13.25
C ILE A 374 10.80 -2.20 13.87
N VAL A 375 10.43 -1.05 14.39
CA VAL A 375 11.30 0.01 14.92
C VAL A 375 11.97 0.81 13.80
N LEU A 376 12.70 0.15 12.89
CA LEU A 376 13.32 0.84 11.75
C LEU A 376 12.27 1.49 10.87
N SER A 377 11.17 0.78 10.59
CA SER A 377 10.03 1.34 9.83
C SER A 377 9.42 2.57 10.49
N GLY A 378 9.35 2.62 11.82
CA GLY A 378 8.89 3.78 12.57
C GLY A 378 9.90 4.94 12.57
N ILE A 379 11.20 4.64 12.76
CA ILE A 379 12.27 5.67 12.77
C ILE A 379 12.35 6.37 11.40
N LEU A 380 12.25 5.62 10.31
CA LEU A 380 12.27 6.14 8.95
C LEU A 380 11.09 7.12 8.67
N GLN A 381 10.06 7.12 9.51
CA GLN A 381 8.97 8.11 9.44
C GLN A 381 9.30 9.44 10.13
N GLY A 382 10.58 9.77 10.26
CA GLY A 382 11.07 11.08 10.69
C GLY A 382 11.29 11.22 12.19
N SER A 383 11.02 10.18 13.01
CA SER A 383 11.26 10.27 14.45
C SER A 383 11.50 8.90 15.10
N TRP A 384 12.53 8.81 15.96
CA TRP A 384 12.78 7.65 16.81
C TRP A 384 11.61 7.33 17.75
N LYS A 385 10.81 8.35 18.13
CA LYS A 385 9.63 8.18 18.98
C LYS A 385 8.59 7.24 18.35
N LEU A 386 8.46 7.25 17.03
CA LEU A 386 7.55 6.37 16.30
C LEU A 386 8.01 4.90 16.35
N GLY A 387 9.33 4.66 16.28
CA GLY A 387 9.89 3.32 16.49
C GLY A 387 9.69 2.81 17.90
N VAL A 388 9.86 3.67 18.92
CA VAL A 388 9.56 3.33 20.31
C VAL A 388 8.09 3.06 20.52
N ALA A 389 7.21 3.84 19.89
CA ALA A 389 5.76 3.61 19.96
C ALA A 389 5.38 2.23 19.43
N GLN A 390 5.98 1.77 18.33
CA GLN A 390 5.77 0.40 17.82
C GLN A 390 6.13 -0.66 18.86
N LEU A 391 7.25 -0.49 19.60
CA LEU A 391 7.64 -1.43 20.66
C LEU A 391 6.67 -1.41 21.83
N LEU A 392 6.21 -0.24 22.26
CA LEU A 392 5.27 -0.10 23.38
C LEU A 392 3.88 -0.65 23.06
N MET A 393 3.50 -0.73 21.78
CA MET A 393 2.24 -1.37 21.38
C MET A 393 2.28 -2.90 21.48
N ILE A 394 3.46 -3.53 21.47
CA ILE A 394 3.59 -5.01 21.57
C ILE A 394 3.03 -5.55 22.91
N PRO A 395 3.46 -5.09 24.09
CA PRO A 395 2.90 -5.55 25.34
C PRO A 395 1.40 -5.24 25.49
N LEU A 396 0.93 -4.11 24.93
CA LEU A 396 -0.50 -3.80 24.88
C LEU A 396 -1.27 -4.87 24.11
N CYS A 397 -0.80 -5.24 22.91
CA CYS A 397 -1.41 -6.30 22.11
C CYS A 397 -1.32 -7.66 22.81
N ALA A 398 -0.20 -7.96 23.48
CA ALA A 398 -0.07 -9.17 24.27
C ALA A 398 -1.12 -9.25 25.38
N LEU A 399 -1.42 -8.14 26.07
CA LEU A 399 -2.50 -8.06 27.06
C LEU A 399 -3.87 -8.33 26.45
N ILE A 400 -4.13 -7.84 25.22
CA ILE A 400 -5.40 -8.09 24.51
C ILE A 400 -5.51 -9.57 24.12
N TYR A 401 -4.43 -10.18 23.61
CA TYR A 401 -4.44 -11.59 23.19
C TYR A 401 -4.48 -12.57 24.36
N TYR A 402 -3.84 -12.23 25.48
CA TYR A 402 -3.59 -13.16 26.58
C TYR A 402 -4.84 -13.90 27.10
N PRO A 403 -5.99 -13.23 27.43
CA PRO A 403 -7.15 -13.93 27.96
C PRO A 403 -7.73 -14.96 26.98
N PHE A 404 -7.72 -14.66 25.68
CA PHE A 404 -8.28 -15.52 24.65
C PHE A 404 -7.35 -16.70 24.32
N VAL A 405 -6.06 -16.44 24.21
CA VAL A 405 -5.06 -17.50 23.98
C VAL A 405 -5.03 -18.46 25.17
N ARG A 406 -5.13 -17.95 26.41
CA ARG A 406 -5.11 -18.78 27.62
C ARG A 406 -6.25 -19.82 27.66
N ILE A 407 -7.45 -19.47 27.12
CA ILE A 407 -8.57 -20.42 27.03
C ILE A 407 -8.19 -21.62 26.16
N LEU A 408 -7.61 -21.36 24.99
CA LEU A 408 -7.23 -22.41 24.04
C LEU A 408 -5.96 -23.14 24.49
N ASP A 409 -5.01 -22.44 25.07
CA ASP A 409 -3.76 -22.98 25.60
C ASP A 409 -4.00 -24.04 26.68
N LYS A 410 -4.94 -23.77 27.59
CA LYS A 410 -5.32 -24.74 28.63
C LYS A 410 -5.86 -26.02 28.01
N LYS A 411 -6.78 -25.89 27.06
CA LYS A 411 -7.39 -27.04 26.37
C LYS A 411 -6.34 -27.85 25.59
N ASN A 412 -5.46 -27.16 24.86
CA ASN A 412 -4.40 -27.82 24.10
C ASN A 412 -3.39 -28.52 25.02
N ALA A 413 -2.94 -27.88 26.09
CA ALA A 413 -2.00 -28.46 27.04
C ALA A 413 -2.58 -29.72 27.72
N GLU A 414 -3.88 -29.75 28.05
CA GLU A 414 -4.55 -30.91 28.57
C GLU A 414 -4.62 -32.07 27.54
N GLN A 415 -4.86 -31.75 26.28
CA GLN A 415 -4.87 -32.74 25.19
C GLN A 415 -3.47 -33.31 24.93
N GLU A 416 -2.42 -32.47 24.90
CA GLU A 416 -1.03 -32.88 24.76
C GLU A 416 -0.63 -33.85 25.88
N LEU A 417 -1.00 -33.54 27.14
CA LEU A 417 -0.70 -34.40 28.30
C LEU A 417 -1.42 -35.74 28.22
N ALA A 418 -2.69 -35.75 27.77
CA ALA A 418 -3.45 -36.99 27.58
C ALA A 418 -2.84 -37.89 26.51
N GLN A 419 -2.39 -37.29 25.39
CA GLN A 419 -1.71 -38.03 24.30
C GLN A 419 -0.38 -38.62 24.77
N GLU A 420 0.46 -37.83 25.43
CA GLU A 420 1.74 -38.32 25.98
C GLU A 420 1.55 -39.47 27.00
N THR A 421 0.47 -39.42 27.78
CA THR A 421 0.14 -40.49 28.73
C THR A 421 -0.28 -41.77 28.03
N GLN A 422 -1.07 -41.66 26.96
CA GLN A 422 -1.49 -42.80 26.13
C GLN A 422 -0.31 -43.45 25.39
N GLU A 423 0.57 -42.62 24.80
CA GLU A 423 1.79 -43.12 24.12
C GLU A 423 2.68 -43.88 25.07
N LYS A 424 2.97 -43.35 26.25
CA LYS A 424 3.76 -44.05 27.28
C LYS A 424 3.12 -45.36 27.75
N ALA A 425 1.81 -45.39 27.91
CA ALA A 425 1.09 -46.61 28.25
C ALA A 425 1.16 -47.66 27.14
N ALA A 426 1.10 -47.25 25.88
CA ALA A 426 1.25 -48.14 24.73
C ALA A 426 2.65 -48.70 24.60
N GLU A 427 3.71 -47.88 24.79
CA GLU A 427 5.10 -48.30 24.80
C GLU A 427 5.34 -49.31 25.90
N GLN A 428 4.89 -49.08 27.13
CA GLN A 428 5.03 -50.02 28.25
C GLN A 428 4.29 -51.34 28.03
N SER A 429 3.14 -51.32 27.34
CA SER A 429 2.42 -52.54 26.98
C SER A 429 3.17 -53.37 25.92
N MET A 430 3.81 -52.69 24.95
CA MET A 430 4.60 -53.33 23.91
C MET A 430 5.87 -53.98 24.44
N ASP A 431 6.56 -53.34 25.35
CA ASP A 431 7.74 -53.88 26.05
C ASP A 431 7.40 -55.12 26.88
N ARG A 432 6.19 -55.20 27.47
CA ARG A 432 5.70 -56.38 28.21
C ARG A 432 5.35 -57.53 27.33
N VAL A 433 5.06 -57.32 26.06
CA VAL A 433 4.70 -58.38 25.07
C VAL A 433 5.98 -58.95 24.43
N ILE A 434 7.07 -58.18 24.40
CA ILE A 434 8.38 -58.57 23.82
C ILE A 434 9.31 -59.23 24.85
N SER A 435 9.08 -58.98 26.13
CA SER A 435 9.80 -59.65 27.23
C SER A 435 9.14 -60.99 27.65
#